data_03a8b2127093e945009d013a3540da80
#
_entry.id   03a8b2127093e945009d013a3540da80
#
_cell.length_a   1.000
_cell.length_b   1.000
_cell.length_c   1.000
_cell.angle_alpha   90.00
_cell.angle_beta   90.00
_cell.angle_gamma   90.00
#
_symmetry.space_group_name_H-M   'P 1'
#
loop_
_entity.id
_entity.type
_entity.pdbx_description
1 polymer ?
#
loop_
_entity_poly.entity_id
_entity_poly.type
_entity_poly.pdbx_seq_one_letter_code
_entity_poly.pdbx_strand_id
1 'polypeptide(L)'
;MAGRTRTTKKLAQRIDLHYFKGAYAIPRWKRWLTLTAAGLSVAWLGWAGLTGKRGAFNTGPLTHGHTILTNNCSSCHVPAAFGTKVTETACLACHDAPIHQAKQSFTPACTTCHIEHQGAFQLASTSEASCTQCHGNLTAHIASFNNGHPEFAAVRPGHAPDPGTIKLSHQVHLKSDLKGPNGPVQLNCTDCHGRNARAPNYAQHCASCHPLVFDSRFTEPVPHQDTKTVHDFVVRNQANIAERVEDAERLLWQKTCKECHTLTYPVPGDRPEIPKAAIAVRWMTHAKFDHQAHQLVPCTECHAQAKTSNKTEDVLLPGIVTCQRCHSGGNDSAEVRCSECHLYHDWTKAKPASSVHTISDFAR
;
A
#
# COMPACT_ATOMS: atom_id res chain seq x y z
N MET A 1 -1.77 44.34 -69.94
CA MET A 1 -1.19 43.06 -70.35
C MET A 1 -1.75 42.00 -69.41
N ALA A 2 -2.68 41.17 -69.83
CA ALA A 2 -3.28 40.12 -68.99
C ALA A 2 -2.31 38.94 -68.90
N GLY A 3 -1.84 38.66 -67.70
CA GLY A 3 -0.97 37.52 -67.39
C GLY A 3 -1.71 36.21 -67.67
N ARG A 4 -1.16 35.44 -68.57
CA ARG A 4 -1.65 34.11 -68.99
C ARG A 4 -1.54 33.14 -67.81
N THR A 5 -2.63 32.85 -67.08
CA THR A 5 -2.71 31.83 -66.07
C THR A 5 -2.35 30.46 -66.64
N ARG A 6 -1.28 29.84 -66.18
CA ARG A 6 -0.91 28.48 -66.60
C ARG A 6 -2.02 27.56 -66.16
N THR A 7 -2.69 26.94 -67.11
CA THR A 7 -3.75 25.97 -66.86
C THR A 7 -3.24 24.77 -66.06
N THR A 8 -4.00 24.32 -65.08
CA THR A 8 -3.73 23.14 -64.26
C THR A 8 -3.31 21.90 -65.09
N LYS A 9 -3.78 21.78 -66.32
CA LYS A 9 -3.40 20.73 -67.26
C LYS A 9 -1.93 20.76 -67.67
N LYS A 10 -1.30 21.95 -67.82
CA LYS A 10 0.15 22.08 -68.12
C LYS A 10 1.01 21.82 -66.86
N LEU A 11 0.46 22.05 -65.69
CA LEU A 11 1.15 21.69 -64.41
C LEU A 11 1.13 20.21 -64.19
N ALA A 12 0.00 19.52 -64.45
CA ALA A 12 -0.13 18.07 -64.35
C ALA A 12 0.77 17.30 -65.32
N GLN A 13 1.05 17.85 -66.49
CA GLN A 13 1.98 17.24 -67.45
C GLN A 13 3.45 17.31 -67.02
N ARG A 14 3.82 18.10 -66.01
CA ARG A 14 5.17 18.22 -65.46
C ARG A 14 5.33 17.35 -64.21
N ILE A 15 4.28 16.81 -63.68
CA ILE A 15 4.35 15.91 -62.54
C ILE A 15 4.66 14.51 -63.06
N ASP A 16 5.75 13.94 -62.66
CA ASP A 16 6.11 12.57 -62.99
C ASP A 16 5.12 11.62 -62.29
N LEU A 17 4.14 11.13 -63.07
CA LEU A 17 3.11 10.18 -62.63
C LEU A 17 3.72 8.79 -62.32
N HIS A 18 4.94 8.55 -62.67
CA HIS A 18 5.67 7.30 -62.38
C HIS A 18 6.47 7.35 -61.07
N TYR A 19 6.27 8.41 -60.27
CA TYR A 19 6.95 8.57 -58.97
C TYR A 19 6.88 7.30 -58.07
N PHE A 20 5.81 6.58 -58.10
CA PHE A 20 5.66 5.31 -57.38
C PHE A 20 6.03 4.05 -58.20
N LYS A 21 6.28 4.17 -59.50
CA LYS A 21 6.63 3.03 -60.37
C LYS A 21 8.13 3.02 -60.73
N GLY A 22 8.83 4.11 -60.48
CA GLY A 22 10.27 4.10 -60.60
C GLY A 22 10.85 3.21 -59.50
N ALA A 23 11.46 2.10 -59.89
CA ALA A 23 12.33 1.39 -58.96
C ALA A 23 13.36 2.41 -58.49
N TYR A 24 13.23 2.89 -57.26
CA TYR A 24 14.26 3.72 -56.62
C TYR A 24 15.55 2.91 -56.60
N ALA A 25 16.29 3.00 -57.65
CA ALA A 25 17.63 2.44 -57.68
C ALA A 25 18.42 3.17 -56.60
N ILE A 26 18.50 2.57 -55.41
CA ILE A 26 19.38 3.07 -54.37
C ILE A 26 20.76 3.28 -55.02
N PRO A 27 21.29 4.51 -55.07
CA PRO A 27 22.56 4.79 -55.69
C PRO A 27 23.61 3.78 -55.25
N ARG A 28 24.43 3.26 -56.14
CA ARG A 28 25.41 2.20 -55.84
C ARG A 28 26.26 2.50 -54.62
N TRP A 29 26.64 3.76 -54.41
CA TRP A 29 27.42 4.19 -53.26
C TRP A 29 26.62 4.01 -51.92
N LYS A 30 25.31 4.27 -51.89
CA LYS A 30 24.46 4.04 -50.71
C LYS A 30 24.36 2.56 -50.38
N ARG A 31 24.23 1.68 -51.39
CA ARG A 31 24.25 0.22 -51.21
C ARG A 31 25.58 -0.24 -50.60
N TRP A 32 26.71 0.24 -51.14
CA TRP A 32 28.01 -0.08 -50.58
C TRP A 32 28.18 0.43 -49.16
N LEU A 33 27.73 1.63 -48.85
CA LEU A 33 27.80 2.22 -47.53
C LEU A 33 26.93 1.41 -46.53
N THR A 34 25.74 0.98 -46.93
CA THR A 34 24.89 0.11 -46.11
C THR A 34 25.51 -1.26 -45.85
N LEU A 35 26.08 -1.88 -46.90
CA LEU A 35 26.76 -3.18 -46.77
C LEU A 35 27.99 -3.09 -45.89
N THR A 36 28.79 -2.02 -46.05
CA THR A 36 30.01 -1.79 -45.23
C THR A 36 29.61 -1.56 -43.77
N ALA A 37 28.61 -0.71 -43.51
CA ALA A 37 28.11 -0.48 -42.16
C ALA A 37 27.57 -1.77 -41.51
N ALA A 38 26.78 -2.55 -42.24
CA ALA A 38 26.28 -3.84 -41.79
C ALA A 38 27.44 -4.83 -41.50
N GLY A 39 28.43 -4.91 -42.44
CA GLY A 39 29.61 -5.75 -42.26
C GLY A 39 30.43 -5.38 -41.02
N LEU A 40 30.67 -4.07 -40.82
CA LEU A 40 31.41 -3.56 -39.66
C LEU A 40 30.63 -3.85 -38.36
N SER A 41 29.30 -3.71 -38.36
CA SER A 41 28.47 -4.03 -37.21
C SER A 41 28.53 -5.53 -36.86
N VAL A 42 28.44 -6.40 -37.86
CA VAL A 42 28.57 -7.85 -37.67
C VAL A 42 29.94 -8.21 -37.16
N ALA A 43 31.01 -7.64 -37.77
CA ALA A 43 32.38 -7.87 -37.35
C ALA A 43 32.62 -7.40 -35.90
N TRP A 44 32.08 -6.24 -35.52
CA TRP A 44 32.19 -5.72 -34.16
C TRP A 44 31.45 -6.61 -33.16
N LEU A 45 30.22 -7.03 -33.47
CA LEU A 45 29.47 -7.96 -32.63
C LEU A 45 30.19 -9.31 -32.51
N GLY A 46 30.68 -9.85 -33.62
CA GLY A 46 31.46 -11.09 -33.61
C GLY A 46 32.73 -10.97 -32.74
N TRP A 47 33.47 -9.86 -32.86
CA TRP A 47 34.64 -9.59 -32.04
C TRP A 47 34.28 -9.44 -30.55
N ALA A 48 33.20 -8.71 -30.24
CA ALA A 48 32.69 -8.57 -28.87
C ALA A 48 32.33 -9.94 -28.27
N GLY A 49 31.69 -10.81 -29.05
CA GLY A 49 31.35 -12.17 -28.65
C GLY A 49 32.58 -13.03 -28.36
N LEU A 50 33.58 -12.99 -29.26
CA LEU A 50 34.83 -13.76 -29.15
C LEU A 50 35.73 -13.28 -27.99
N THR A 51 35.74 -11.96 -27.72
CA THR A 51 36.53 -11.36 -26.63
C THR A 51 35.81 -11.36 -25.27
N GLY A 52 34.61 -11.94 -25.17
CA GLY A 52 33.86 -12.00 -23.94
C GLY A 52 33.30 -10.64 -23.47
N LYS A 53 33.33 -9.60 -24.31
CA LYS A 53 32.74 -8.28 -23.99
C LYS A 53 31.22 -8.33 -24.05
N ARG A 54 30.61 -9.09 -23.13
CA ARG A 54 29.18 -9.34 -23.07
C ARG A 54 28.32 -8.08 -22.89
N GLY A 55 28.91 -7.00 -22.38
CA GLY A 55 28.23 -5.70 -22.28
C GLY A 55 27.69 -5.15 -23.60
N ALA A 56 28.28 -5.55 -24.74
CA ALA A 56 27.82 -5.17 -26.09
C ALA A 56 26.44 -5.78 -26.44
N PHE A 57 26.05 -6.85 -25.75
CA PHE A 57 24.78 -7.54 -25.97
C PHE A 57 23.77 -7.25 -24.86
N ASN A 58 24.12 -6.36 -23.94
CA ASN A 58 23.26 -5.99 -22.79
C ASN A 58 22.35 -4.82 -23.19
N THR A 59 21.08 -4.91 -22.88
CA THR A 59 20.09 -3.88 -23.19
C THR A 59 20.17 -2.68 -22.25
N GLY A 60 20.84 -2.81 -21.10
CA GLY A 60 21.00 -1.74 -20.14
C GLY A 60 21.68 -2.17 -18.84
N PRO A 61 21.89 -1.25 -17.91
CA PRO A 61 22.50 -1.55 -16.62
C PRO A 61 21.55 -2.38 -15.75
N LEU A 62 22.15 -3.16 -14.83
CA LEU A 62 21.41 -3.87 -13.79
C LEU A 62 20.79 -2.90 -12.78
N THR A 63 19.71 -3.33 -12.17
CA THR A 63 19.11 -2.66 -11.02
C THR A 63 20.13 -2.53 -9.89
N HIS A 64 20.03 -1.46 -9.11
CA HIS A 64 21.01 -1.14 -8.06
C HIS A 64 21.29 -2.32 -7.11
N GLY A 65 20.25 -3.05 -6.69
CA GLY A 65 20.41 -4.24 -5.84
C GLY A 65 21.19 -5.39 -6.50
N HIS A 66 21.22 -5.46 -7.84
CA HIS A 66 21.89 -6.52 -8.60
C HIS A 66 23.25 -6.10 -9.17
N THR A 67 23.75 -4.90 -8.85
CA THR A 67 25.05 -4.42 -9.35
C THR A 67 26.23 -5.32 -8.94
N ILE A 68 26.13 -6.03 -7.83
CA ILE A 68 27.10 -7.04 -7.37
C ILE A 68 27.25 -8.19 -8.38
N LEU A 69 26.25 -8.42 -9.24
CA LEU A 69 26.20 -9.48 -10.23
C LEU A 69 26.67 -9.02 -11.63
N THR A 70 27.15 -7.77 -11.79
CA THR A 70 27.47 -7.16 -13.10
C THR A 70 28.39 -8.03 -13.96
N ASN A 71 29.33 -8.74 -13.36
CA ASN A 71 30.27 -9.62 -14.05
C ASN A 71 29.88 -11.10 -14.00
N ASN A 72 28.77 -11.44 -13.34
CA ASN A 72 28.30 -12.81 -13.17
C ASN A 72 26.96 -13.06 -13.85
N CYS A 73 26.95 -13.00 -15.18
CA CYS A 73 25.73 -13.18 -15.98
C CYS A 73 25.08 -14.55 -15.76
N SER A 74 25.88 -15.58 -15.46
CA SER A 74 25.42 -16.95 -15.25
C SER A 74 24.61 -17.14 -13.97
N SER A 75 24.64 -16.20 -13.02
CA SER A 75 23.76 -16.24 -11.85
C SER A 75 22.27 -16.13 -12.23
N CYS A 76 21.96 -15.48 -13.34
CA CYS A 76 20.58 -15.33 -13.83
C CYS A 76 20.35 -16.04 -15.16
N HIS A 77 21.35 -16.04 -16.05
CA HIS A 77 21.25 -16.56 -17.42
C HIS A 77 21.78 -17.98 -17.52
N VAL A 78 20.92 -18.92 -17.83
CA VAL A 78 21.32 -20.30 -18.14
C VAL A 78 21.34 -20.54 -19.65
N PRO A 79 22.22 -21.45 -20.16
CA PRO A 79 22.25 -21.79 -21.58
C PRO A 79 20.88 -22.27 -22.08
N ALA A 80 20.52 -21.88 -23.31
CA ALA A 80 19.34 -22.36 -24.01
C ALA A 80 19.71 -22.69 -25.45
N ALA A 81 18.83 -23.36 -26.20
CA ALA A 81 19.08 -23.77 -27.58
C ALA A 81 19.48 -22.60 -28.50
N PHE A 82 18.90 -21.45 -28.25
CA PHE A 82 19.25 -20.20 -28.94
C PHE A 82 19.51 -19.09 -27.90
N GLY A 83 20.78 -18.91 -27.50
CA GLY A 83 21.18 -17.88 -26.55
C GLY A 83 21.09 -18.33 -25.10
N THR A 84 20.56 -17.47 -24.24
CA THR A 84 20.38 -17.74 -22.81
C THR A 84 18.96 -17.40 -22.38
N LYS A 85 18.48 -18.04 -21.33
CA LYS A 85 17.19 -17.74 -20.69
C LYS A 85 17.37 -17.51 -19.20
N VAL A 86 16.49 -16.74 -18.61
CA VAL A 86 16.35 -16.60 -17.15
C VAL A 86 15.30 -17.58 -16.67
N THR A 87 15.57 -18.28 -15.58
CA THR A 87 14.64 -19.23 -14.96
C THR A 87 14.25 -18.76 -13.57
N GLU A 88 13.08 -19.20 -13.09
CA GLU A 88 12.61 -18.90 -11.74
C GLU A 88 13.62 -19.34 -10.67
N THR A 89 14.29 -20.46 -10.88
CA THR A 89 15.30 -20.99 -9.95
C THR A 89 16.46 -20.01 -9.76
N ALA A 90 16.81 -19.22 -10.76
CA ALA A 90 17.84 -18.22 -10.63
C ALA A 90 17.41 -17.07 -9.68
N CYS A 91 16.16 -16.68 -9.72
CA CYS A 91 15.62 -15.67 -8.82
C CYS A 91 15.48 -16.23 -7.38
N LEU A 92 14.92 -17.42 -7.26
CA LEU A 92 14.67 -18.10 -5.99
C LEU A 92 15.94 -18.56 -5.27
N ALA A 93 17.09 -18.56 -5.94
CA ALA A 93 18.38 -18.81 -5.30
C ALA A 93 18.73 -17.75 -4.24
N CYS A 94 18.18 -16.53 -4.37
CA CYS A 94 18.45 -15.41 -3.46
C CYS A 94 17.19 -14.76 -2.90
N HIS A 95 16.06 -14.90 -3.58
CA HIS A 95 14.81 -14.24 -3.22
C HIS A 95 13.75 -15.22 -2.75
N ASP A 96 12.99 -14.82 -1.74
CA ASP A 96 11.74 -15.45 -1.41
C ASP A 96 10.68 -15.10 -2.46
N ALA A 97 9.75 -16.02 -2.70
CA ALA A 97 8.65 -15.81 -3.63
C ALA A 97 7.31 -15.96 -2.88
N PRO A 98 6.92 -14.96 -2.06
CA PRO A 98 5.62 -15.00 -1.40
C PRO A 98 4.51 -14.96 -2.44
N ILE A 99 3.49 -15.80 -2.25
CA ILE A 99 2.35 -15.86 -3.14
C ILE A 99 1.45 -14.64 -2.97
N HIS A 100 0.77 -14.25 -4.04
CA HIS A 100 -0.18 -13.14 -4.02
C HIS A 100 -1.37 -13.45 -3.11
N GLN A 101 -1.95 -14.65 -3.24
CA GLN A 101 -3.02 -15.14 -2.38
C GLN A 101 -2.99 -16.67 -2.24
N ALA A 102 -3.56 -17.17 -1.15
CA ALA A 102 -3.51 -18.59 -0.81
C ALA A 102 -4.16 -19.53 -1.84
N LYS A 103 -5.11 -19.04 -2.63
CA LYS A 103 -5.88 -19.83 -3.62
C LYS A 103 -5.63 -19.39 -5.06
N GLN A 104 -4.48 -18.79 -5.37
CA GLN A 104 -4.19 -18.46 -6.77
C GLN A 104 -4.03 -19.73 -7.61
N SER A 105 -4.61 -19.72 -8.81
CA SER A 105 -4.64 -20.88 -9.69
C SER A 105 -3.28 -21.16 -10.36
N PHE A 106 -2.45 -20.15 -10.52
CA PHE A 106 -1.11 -20.27 -11.06
C PHE A 106 -0.22 -19.13 -10.53
N THR A 107 1.09 -19.33 -10.55
CA THR A 107 2.08 -18.30 -10.24
C THR A 107 2.75 -17.88 -11.54
N PRO A 108 2.61 -16.62 -11.99
CA PRO A 108 3.32 -16.14 -13.16
C PRO A 108 4.83 -16.15 -12.93
N ALA A 109 5.60 -16.25 -14.01
CA ALA A 109 7.05 -16.16 -13.94
C ALA A 109 7.47 -14.78 -13.41
N CYS A 110 8.52 -14.73 -12.58
CA CYS A 110 9.04 -13.47 -12.02
C CYS A 110 9.33 -12.46 -13.14
N THR A 111 9.90 -12.92 -14.24
CA THR A 111 10.23 -12.13 -15.42
C THR A 111 9.04 -11.58 -16.20
N THR A 112 7.82 -12.05 -15.90
CA THR A 112 6.58 -11.48 -16.48
C THR A 112 6.32 -10.07 -15.96
N CYS A 113 6.71 -9.79 -14.72
CA CYS A 113 6.49 -8.51 -14.05
C CYS A 113 7.82 -7.76 -13.82
N HIS A 114 8.89 -8.48 -13.49
CA HIS A 114 10.19 -7.91 -13.15
C HIS A 114 11.16 -8.04 -14.32
N ILE A 115 11.44 -6.93 -15.01
CA ILE A 115 12.31 -6.89 -16.17
C ILE A 115 13.61 -6.19 -15.77
N GLU A 116 14.71 -6.96 -15.79
CA GLU A 116 16.04 -6.45 -15.50
C GLU A 116 16.62 -5.69 -16.72
N HIS A 117 17.77 -5.05 -16.56
CA HIS A 117 18.48 -4.28 -17.58
C HIS A 117 17.77 -3.02 -18.08
N GLN A 118 16.86 -2.45 -17.28
CA GLN A 118 16.15 -1.22 -17.62
C GLN A 118 16.55 -0.01 -16.77
N GLY A 119 17.57 -0.13 -15.93
CA GLY A 119 18.07 0.95 -15.08
C GLY A 119 17.90 0.68 -13.57
N ALA A 120 18.50 1.57 -12.79
CA ALA A 120 18.77 1.36 -11.38
C ALA A 120 17.55 1.00 -10.50
N PHE A 121 16.35 1.44 -10.87
CA PHE A 121 15.15 1.26 -10.05
C PHE A 121 13.98 0.58 -10.78
N GLN A 122 14.12 0.27 -12.05
CA GLN A 122 13.00 -0.20 -12.88
C GLN A 122 12.52 -1.62 -12.54
N LEU A 123 13.37 -2.46 -11.98
CA LEU A 123 13.00 -3.84 -11.64
C LEU A 123 11.82 -3.90 -10.63
N ALA A 124 11.77 -2.97 -9.69
CA ALA A 124 10.69 -2.88 -8.71
C ALA A 124 9.42 -2.20 -9.27
N SER A 125 9.53 -1.51 -10.40
CA SER A 125 8.44 -0.79 -11.04
C SER A 125 7.72 -1.68 -12.02
N THR A 126 6.65 -2.34 -11.58
CA THR A 126 5.83 -3.17 -12.48
C THR A 126 4.79 -2.32 -13.22
N SER A 127 4.56 -2.63 -14.49
CA SER A 127 3.51 -1.97 -15.26
C SER A 127 2.12 -2.49 -14.89
N GLU A 128 1.09 -1.67 -15.04
CA GLU A 128 -0.29 -2.10 -14.83
C GLU A 128 -0.72 -3.23 -15.77
N ALA A 129 -0.12 -3.30 -16.97
CA ALA A 129 -0.33 -4.38 -17.91
C ALA A 129 -0.02 -5.76 -17.30
N SER A 130 0.91 -5.84 -16.33
CA SER A 130 1.19 -7.07 -15.62
C SER A 130 0.02 -7.49 -14.71
N CYS A 131 -0.65 -6.54 -14.09
CA CYS A 131 -1.81 -6.79 -13.23
C CYS A 131 -3.05 -7.20 -14.06
N THR A 132 -3.27 -6.50 -15.17
CA THR A 132 -4.44 -6.70 -16.03
C THR A 132 -4.41 -8.03 -16.81
N GLN A 133 -3.28 -8.73 -16.89
CA GLN A 133 -3.22 -10.08 -17.42
C GLN A 133 -4.13 -11.06 -16.65
N CYS A 134 -4.24 -10.89 -15.34
CA CYS A 134 -5.08 -11.72 -14.48
C CYS A 134 -6.37 -11.00 -14.05
N HIS A 135 -6.30 -9.70 -13.91
CA HIS A 135 -7.38 -8.83 -13.45
C HIS A 135 -7.99 -8.02 -14.60
N GLY A 136 -8.29 -8.67 -15.72
CA GLY A 136 -8.72 -8.01 -16.97
C GLY A 136 -9.93 -7.06 -16.84
N ASN A 137 -10.83 -7.32 -15.90
CA ASN A 137 -12.00 -6.47 -15.65
C ASN A 137 -11.68 -5.28 -14.71
N LEU A 138 -10.52 -5.24 -14.10
CA LEU A 138 -10.14 -4.15 -13.20
C LEU A 138 -9.82 -2.85 -13.94
N THR A 139 -9.48 -2.92 -15.22
CA THR A 139 -9.15 -1.73 -16.02
C THR A 139 -10.27 -0.69 -15.97
N ALA A 140 -11.53 -1.11 -16.03
CA ALA A 140 -12.67 -0.22 -15.90
C ALA A 140 -12.81 0.36 -14.49
N HIS A 141 -12.48 -0.40 -13.46
CA HIS A 141 -12.54 0.04 -12.07
C HIS A 141 -11.36 0.93 -11.70
N ILE A 142 -10.17 0.61 -12.17
CA ILE A 142 -8.95 1.36 -11.91
C ILE A 142 -8.95 2.67 -12.70
N ALA A 143 -9.28 2.64 -13.99
CA ALA A 143 -9.31 3.82 -14.84
C ALA A 143 -10.33 4.88 -14.38
N SER A 144 -11.43 4.47 -13.77
CA SER A 144 -12.43 5.37 -13.24
C SER A 144 -12.24 5.69 -11.76
N PHE A 145 -11.43 4.91 -11.01
CA PHE A 145 -11.36 5.01 -9.55
C PHE A 145 -12.74 5.29 -8.96
N ASN A 146 -13.74 4.64 -9.49
CA ASN A 146 -15.11 4.93 -9.15
C ASN A 146 -15.50 4.26 -7.83
N ASN A 147 -16.72 4.57 -7.35
CA ASN A 147 -17.28 3.99 -6.13
C ASN A 147 -17.38 2.45 -6.16
N GLY A 148 -17.12 1.84 -7.32
CA GLY A 148 -17.10 0.39 -7.52
C GLY A 148 -15.83 -0.33 -7.04
N HIS A 149 -14.75 0.38 -6.69
CA HIS A 149 -13.51 -0.28 -6.25
C HIS A 149 -13.75 -1.09 -4.96
N PRO A 150 -13.48 -2.41 -4.94
CA PRO A 150 -13.88 -3.30 -3.83
C PRO A 150 -13.32 -2.91 -2.47
N GLU A 151 -12.11 -2.38 -2.42
CA GLU A 151 -11.45 -1.98 -1.18
C GLU A 151 -12.18 -0.85 -0.43
N PHE A 152 -12.98 -0.07 -1.14
CA PHE A 152 -13.80 0.99 -0.55
C PHE A 152 -15.24 0.54 -0.23
N ALA A 153 -15.48 -0.76 -0.12
CA ALA A 153 -16.80 -1.28 0.22
C ALA A 153 -17.32 -0.74 1.56
N ALA A 154 -16.41 -0.54 2.53
CA ALA A 154 -16.75 -0.03 3.87
C ALA A 154 -17.28 1.42 3.90
N VAL A 155 -17.12 2.19 2.83
CA VAL A 155 -17.61 3.58 2.75
C VAL A 155 -18.76 3.76 1.77
N ARG A 156 -19.29 2.66 1.21
CA ARG A 156 -20.45 2.70 0.30
C ARG A 156 -21.76 2.82 1.07
N PRO A 157 -22.82 3.37 0.46
CA PRO A 157 -24.14 3.29 1.04
C PRO A 157 -24.54 1.85 1.38
N GLY A 158 -25.05 1.63 2.61
CA GLY A 158 -25.44 0.30 3.09
C GLY A 158 -24.28 -0.59 3.57
N HIS A 159 -23.08 -0.02 3.78
CA HIS A 159 -21.94 -0.73 4.40
C HIS A 159 -22.27 -1.19 5.82
N ALA A 160 -21.53 -2.18 6.30
CA ALA A 160 -21.57 -2.56 7.70
C ALA A 160 -21.02 -1.44 8.60
N PRO A 161 -21.54 -1.26 9.84
CA PRO A 161 -20.98 -0.32 10.79
C PRO A 161 -19.54 -0.73 11.18
N ASP A 162 -18.81 0.21 11.78
CA ASP A 162 -17.51 -0.08 12.39
C ASP A 162 -17.71 -1.17 13.47
N PRO A 163 -16.96 -2.28 13.42
CA PRO A 163 -17.08 -3.36 14.40
C PRO A 163 -16.47 -3.01 15.76
N GLY A 164 -16.00 -1.79 15.96
CA GLY A 164 -15.44 -1.31 17.21
C GLY A 164 -16.42 -1.45 18.37
N THR A 165 -15.93 -1.92 19.49
CA THR A 165 -16.76 -2.18 20.70
C THR A 165 -16.59 -1.15 21.80
N ILE A 166 -15.66 -0.21 21.65
CA ILE A 166 -15.47 0.91 22.59
C ILE A 166 -16.46 2.03 22.25
N LYS A 167 -17.21 2.47 23.22
CA LYS A 167 -18.09 3.63 23.07
C LYS A 167 -17.27 4.90 23.10
N LEU A 168 -17.19 5.58 21.98
CA LEU A 168 -16.46 6.84 21.83
C LEU A 168 -17.24 7.80 20.93
N SER A 169 -17.24 9.08 21.29
CA SER A 169 -17.72 10.16 20.46
C SER A 169 -16.57 11.11 20.14
N HIS A 170 -16.13 11.15 18.89
CA HIS A 170 -15.13 12.11 18.45
C HIS A 170 -15.65 13.55 18.61
N GLN A 171 -16.91 13.78 18.29
CA GLN A 171 -17.56 15.10 18.41
C GLN A 171 -17.44 15.66 19.82
N VAL A 172 -17.64 14.82 20.85
CA VAL A 172 -17.52 15.25 22.25
C VAL A 172 -16.06 15.57 22.60
N HIS A 173 -15.11 14.70 22.21
CA HIS A 173 -13.71 14.83 22.58
C HIS A 173 -12.95 15.92 21.79
N LEU A 174 -13.51 16.39 20.68
CA LEU A 174 -12.92 17.47 19.88
C LEU A 174 -13.51 18.86 20.19
N LYS A 175 -14.31 19.00 21.25
CA LYS A 175 -14.79 20.30 21.73
C LYS A 175 -13.65 21.12 22.35
N SER A 176 -13.77 22.42 22.25
CA SER A 176 -12.74 23.37 22.73
C SER A 176 -12.68 23.57 24.24
N ASP A 177 -13.68 23.07 24.97
CA ASP A 177 -13.87 23.33 26.40
C ASP A 177 -14.03 22.07 27.23
N LEU A 178 -13.32 21.00 26.85
CA LEU A 178 -13.32 19.76 27.65
C LEU A 178 -12.75 19.99 29.03
N LYS A 179 -13.35 19.34 30.02
CA LYS A 179 -12.82 19.31 31.38
C LYS A 179 -11.62 18.38 31.44
N GLY A 180 -10.44 18.98 31.42
CA GLY A 180 -9.19 18.27 31.65
C GLY A 180 -8.81 18.21 33.12
N PRO A 181 -7.76 17.45 33.49
CA PRO A 181 -7.32 17.29 34.88
C PRO A 181 -6.82 18.61 35.51
N ASN A 182 -6.31 19.52 34.68
CA ASN A 182 -5.73 20.81 35.13
C ASN A 182 -6.54 22.02 34.61
N GLY A 183 -7.79 21.84 34.20
CA GLY A 183 -8.66 22.88 33.64
C GLY A 183 -9.14 22.56 32.22
N PRO A 184 -9.73 23.53 31.53
CA PRO A 184 -10.22 23.32 30.17
C PRO A 184 -9.09 22.89 29.21
N VAL A 185 -9.38 21.94 28.34
CA VAL A 185 -8.42 21.39 27.36
C VAL A 185 -9.07 21.25 25.98
N GLN A 186 -8.28 21.47 24.95
CA GLN A 186 -8.62 21.17 23.56
C GLN A 186 -7.78 20.00 23.10
N LEU A 187 -8.42 18.88 22.71
CA LEU A 187 -7.74 17.72 22.15
C LEU A 187 -7.62 17.82 20.63
N ASN A 188 -6.53 17.29 20.12
CA ASN A 188 -6.25 17.12 18.70
C ASN A 188 -6.20 15.63 18.35
N CYS A 189 -6.30 15.32 17.07
CA CYS A 189 -6.27 13.93 16.59
C CYS A 189 -5.02 13.17 17.08
N THR A 190 -3.87 13.86 17.09
CA THR A 190 -2.58 13.28 17.48
C THR A 190 -2.43 12.98 18.98
N ASP A 191 -3.29 13.56 19.82
CA ASP A 191 -3.24 13.31 21.27
C ASP A 191 -3.73 11.89 21.61
N CYS A 192 -4.57 11.32 20.72
CA CYS A 192 -5.04 9.94 20.85
C CYS A 192 -4.41 8.99 19.83
N HIS A 193 -4.25 9.42 18.57
CA HIS A 193 -3.80 8.54 17.49
C HIS A 193 -2.29 8.62 17.21
N GLY A 194 -1.59 9.60 17.79
CA GLY A 194 -0.20 9.88 17.44
C GLY A 194 -0.05 10.26 15.95
N ARG A 195 1.16 10.48 15.50
CA ARG A 195 1.43 10.87 14.09
C ARG A 195 1.19 9.74 13.09
N ASN A 196 1.30 8.49 13.53
CA ASN A 196 1.17 7.31 12.67
C ASN A 196 -0.23 6.68 12.73
N ALA A 197 -1.23 7.42 13.21
CA ALA A 197 -2.63 6.98 13.35
C ALA A 197 -2.76 5.62 14.05
N ARG A 198 -2.01 5.41 15.13
CA ARG A 198 -2.08 4.18 15.93
C ARG A 198 -3.39 4.11 16.71
N ALA A 199 -3.82 2.90 17.01
CA ALA A 199 -4.96 2.68 17.89
C ALA A 199 -4.65 3.23 19.29
N PRO A 200 -5.57 4.01 19.89
CA PRO A 200 -5.40 4.52 21.24
C PRO A 200 -5.47 3.38 22.27
N ASN A 201 -4.86 3.58 23.43
CA ASN A 201 -4.97 2.72 24.58
C ASN A 201 -5.34 3.52 25.83
N TYR A 202 -5.97 2.85 26.79
CA TYR A 202 -6.49 3.51 27.99
C TYR A 202 -5.39 4.26 28.77
N ALA A 203 -4.31 3.59 29.09
CA ALA A 203 -3.28 4.12 29.99
C ALA A 203 -2.63 5.43 29.49
N GLN A 204 -2.43 5.54 28.18
CA GLN A 204 -1.73 6.68 27.56
C GLN A 204 -2.66 7.81 27.16
N HIS A 205 -3.91 7.48 26.76
CA HIS A 205 -4.76 8.43 26.06
C HIS A 205 -6.06 8.80 26.81
N CYS A 206 -6.50 7.94 27.76
CA CYS A 206 -7.77 8.13 28.43
C CYS A 206 -7.63 8.37 29.95
N ALA A 207 -6.68 7.69 30.59
CA ALA A 207 -6.59 7.61 32.05
C ALA A 207 -6.39 8.98 32.74
N SER A 208 -5.75 9.94 32.10
CA SER A 208 -5.51 11.28 32.66
C SER A 208 -6.83 12.06 32.87
N CYS A 209 -7.83 11.89 31.99
CA CYS A 209 -9.12 12.55 32.09
C CYS A 209 -10.21 11.63 32.64
N HIS A 210 -10.06 10.32 32.45
CA HIS A 210 -10.99 9.28 32.90
C HIS A 210 -10.30 8.32 33.89
N PRO A 211 -9.85 8.79 35.07
CA PRO A 211 -9.22 7.92 36.05
C PRO A 211 -10.27 6.95 36.60
N LEU A 212 -9.88 5.69 36.79
CA LEU A 212 -10.76 4.66 37.37
C LEU A 212 -10.80 4.77 38.92
N VAL A 213 -11.12 5.96 39.41
CA VAL A 213 -11.30 6.22 40.83
C VAL A 213 -12.76 6.20 41.12
N PHE A 214 -13.22 5.36 42.06
CA PHE A 214 -14.63 5.22 42.40
C PHE A 214 -15.00 5.83 43.75
N ASP A 215 -14.01 6.13 44.61
CA ASP A 215 -14.21 6.76 45.92
C ASP A 215 -13.10 7.81 46.16
N SER A 216 -13.47 9.02 46.55
CA SER A 216 -12.54 10.13 46.80
C SER A 216 -11.56 9.89 47.95
N ARG A 217 -11.84 8.94 48.82
CA ARG A 217 -10.97 8.49 49.93
C ARG A 217 -9.90 7.51 49.42
N PHE A 218 -10.01 7.04 48.20
CA PHE A 218 -9.16 6.06 47.61
C PHE A 218 -8.23 6.70 46.56
N THR A 219 -6.94 6.74 46.84
CA THR A 219 -5.96 7.37 45.95
C THR A 219 -5.44 6.45 44.85
N GLU A 220 -5.58 5.13 45.07
CA GLU A 220 -5.15 4.13 44.10
C GLU A 220 -6.24 3.91 43.07
N PRO A 221 -5.97 4.08 41.75
CA PRO A 221 -6.96 3.80 40.71
C PRO A 221 -7.20 2.30 40.58
N VAL A 222 -8.46 1.93 40.30
CA VAL A 222 -8.83 0.57 39.98
C VAL A 222 -8.06 0.10 38.73
N PRO A 223 -7.46 -1.10 38.74
CA PRO A 223 -6.71 -1.58 37.60
C PRO A 223 -7.59 -1.75 36.36
N HIS A 224 -7.17 -1.22 35.22
CA HIS A 224 -7.85 -1.42 33.94
C HIS A 224 -7.45 -2.77 33.35
N GLN A 225 -8.03 -3.84 33.89
CA GLN A 225 -7.77 -5.24 33.52
C GLN A 225 -9.10 -6.01 33.45
N ASP A 226 -9.04 -7.33 33.50
CA ASP A 226 -10.23 -8.17 33.50
C ASP A 226 -11.10 -7.98 34.76
N THR A 227 -12.36 -8.37 34.67
CA THR A 227 -13.34 -8.18 35.73
C THR A 227 -13.02 -8.92 37.03
N LYS A 228 -12.26 -10.02 36.95
CA LYS A 228 -11.77 -10.74 38.12
C LYS A 228 -10.73 -9.91 38.87
N THR A 229 -9.76 -9.36 38.18
CA THR A 229 -8.71 -8.51 38.75
C THR A 229 -9.30 -7.27 39.42
N VAL A 230 -10.30 -6.67 38.79
CA VAL A 230 -11.07 -5.55 39.38
C VAL A 230 -11.78 -5.97 40.66
N HIS A 231 -12.48 -7.12 40.68
CA HIS A 231 -13.08 -7.69 41.86
C HIS A 231 -12.08 -7.93 43.00
N ASP A 232 -11.00 -8.61 42.71
CA ASP A 232 -9.94 -8.91 43.67
C ASP A 232 -9.34 -7.62 44.26
N PHE A 233 -9.27 -6.55 43.48
CA PHE A 233 -8.86 -5.22 43.96
C PHE A 233 -9.86 -4.64 44.92
N VAL A 234 -11.15 -4.66 44.60
CA VAL A 234 -12.23 -4.14 45.50
C VAL A 234 -12.27 -4.92 46.81
N VAL A 235 -12.19 -6.26 46.74
CA VAL A 235 -12.16 -7.11 47.93
C VAL A 235 -10.96 -6.83 48.83
N ARG A 236 -9.76 -6.71 48.26
CA ARG A 236 -8.54 -6.40 49.05
C ARG A 236 -8.61 -5.05 49.75
N ASN A 237 -9.34 -4.13 49.19
CA ASN A 237 -9.49 -2.79 49.73
C ASN A 237 -10.77 -2.56 50.50
N GLN A 238 -11.52 -3.64 50.81
CA GLN A 238 -12.83 -3.58 51.46
C GLN A 238 -12.81 -2.76 52.75
N ALA A 239 -11.75 -2.85 53.55
CA ALA A 239 -11.63 -2.10 54.82
C ALA A 239 -11.63 -0.57 54.62
N ASN A 240 -11.32 -0.10 53.44
CA ASN A 240 -11.25 1.33 53.07
C ASN A 240 -12.50 1.80 52.30
N ILE A 241 -13.40 0.90 51.98
CA ILE A 241 -14.62 1.16 51.22
C ILE A 241 -15.81 1.29 52.21
N ALA A 242 -16.58 2.34 52.08
CA ALA A 242 -17.73 2.56 53.00
C ALA A 242 -18.93 1.63 52.67
N GLU A 243 -19.04 1.23 51.42
CA GLU A 243 -20.10 0.39 50.89
C GLU A 243 -19.71 -1.09 51.00
N ARG A 244 -20.67 -1.98 50.89
CA ARG A 244 -20.42 -3.41 50.72
C ARG A 244 -19.73 -3.63 49.36
N VAL A 245 -18.92 -4.67 49.24
CA VAL A 245 -18.18 -5.01 48.00
C VAL A 245 -19.13 -5.05 46.80
N GLU A 246 -20.28 -5.70 46.94
CA GLU A 246 -21.27 -5.84 45.87
C GLU A 246 -21.86 -4.50 45.42
N ASP A 247 -22.06 -3.58 46.34
CA ASP A 247 -22.59 -2.23 46.05
C ASP A 247 -21.52 -1.36 45.38
N ALA A 248 -20.29 -1.45 45.85
CA ALA A 248 -19.16 -0.75 45.28
C ALA A 248 -18.86 -1.24 43.85
N GLU A 249 -18.87 -2.55 43.64
CA GLU A 249 -18.72 -3.14 42.32
C GLU A 249 -19.84 -2.75 41.36
N ARG A 250 -21.10 -2.82 41.82
CA ARG A 250 -22.25 -2.40 41.01
C ARG A 250 -22.12 -0.94 40.58
N LEU A 251 -21.68 -0.08 41.50
CA LEU A 251 -21.44 1.32 41.20
C LEU A 251 -20.32 1.46 40.12
N LEU A 252 -19.20 0.74 40.28
CA LEU A 252 -18.08 0.75 39.38
C LEU A 252 -18.49 0.28 37.97
N TRP A 253 -19.18 -0.86 37.90
CA TRP A 253 -19.64 -1.39 36.62
C TRP A 253 -20.60 -0.45 35.91
N GLN A 254 -21.59 0.08 36.60
CA GLN A 254 -22.68 0.84 35.99
C GLN A 254 -22.36 2.31 35.74
N LYS A 255 -21.43 2.92 36.47
CA LYS A 255 -21.08 4.33 36.33
C LYS A 255 -19.72 4.59 35.66
N THR A 256 -18.84 3.61 35.73
CA THR A 256 -17.46 3.81 35.17
C THR A 256 -17.25 2.93 33.95
N CYS A 257 -17.32 1.63 34.09
CA CYS A 257 -16.97 0.71 33.00
C CYS A 257 -17.96 0.80 31.82
N LYS A 258 -19.26 0.95 32.12
CA LYS A 258 -20.34 1.05 31.12
C LYS A 258 -20.24 2.28 30.21
N GLU A 259 -19.57 3.33 30.66
CA GLU A 259 -19.37 4.53 29.84
C GLU A 259 -18.59 4.22 28.54
N CYS A 260 -17.61 3.32 28.64
CA CYS A 260 -16.75 2.95 27.51
C CYS A 260 -17.05 1.55 26.96
N HIS A 261 -17.56 0.64 27.79
CA HIS A 261 -17.73 -0.77 27.44
C HIS A 261 -19.20 -1.19 27.37
N THR A 262 -19.46 -2.22 26.58
CA THR A 262 -20.73 -2.96 26.67
C THR A 262 -20.57 -4.05 27.70
N LEU A 263 -21.46 -4.06 28.68
CA LEU A 263 -21.49 -5.04 29.76
C LEU A 263 -22.53 -6.09 29.45
N THR A 264 -22.20 -7.36 29.57
CA THR A 264 -23.14 -8.48 29.51
C THR A 264 -23.17 -9.20 30.85
N TYR A 265 -24.34 -9.64 31.28
CA TYR A 265 -24.54 -10.35 32.52
C TYR A 265 -25.13 -11.74 32.21
N PRO A 266 -24.27 -12.76 32.00
CA PRO A 266 -24.73 -14.10 31.66
C PRO A 266 -25.63 -14.70 32.75
N VAL A 267 -25.32 -14.38 34.02
CA VAL A 267 -26.11 -14.77 35.16
C VAL A 267 -26.54 -13.50 35.92
N PRO A 268 -27.83 -13.33 36.23
CA PRO A 268 -28.31 -12.22 37.02
C PRO A 268 -27.64 -12.19 38.41
N GLY A 269 -27.06 -11.06 38.77
CA GLY A 269 -26.40 -10.87 40.06
C GLY A 269 -24.89 -11.19 40.05
N ASP A 270 -24.39 -11.82 39.03
CA ASP A 270 -22.95 -12.07 38.86
C ASP A 270 -22.19 -10.84 38.31
N ARG A 271 -20.89 -10.99 38.28
CA ARG A 271 -20.02 -9.99 37.65
C ARG A 271 -20.28 -9.91 36.15
N PRO A 272 -20.18 -8.71 35.55
CA PRO A 272 -20.34 -8.58 34.13
C PRO A 272 -19.19 -9.22 33.36
N GLU A 273 -19.49 -9.74 32.21
CA GLU A 273 -18.50 -9.99 31.17
C GLU A 273 -18.33 -8.73 30.34
N ILE A 274 -17.07 -8.34 30.16
CA ILE A 274 -16.65 -7.23 29.30
C ILE A 274 -15.85 -7.84 28.15
N PRO A 275 -16.41 -7.91 26.95
CA PRO A 275 -15.65 -8.41 25.81
C PRO A 275 -14.43 -7.55 25.57
N LYS A 276 -13.32 -8.17 25.17
CA LYS A 276 -12.10 -7.45 24.79
C LYS A 276 -12.44 -6.41 23.74
N ALA A 277 -11.94 -5.19 23.95
CA ALA A 277 -12.16 -4.11 23.01
C ALA A 277 -11.67 -4.50 21.61
N ALA A 278 -12.58 -4.45 20.66
CA ALA A 278 -12.25 -4.54 19.25
C ALA A 278 -12.08 -3.12 18.71
N ILE A 279 -10.91 -2.82 18.20
CA ILE A 279 -10.62 -1.56 17.51
C ILE A 279 -10.05 -1.97 16.14
N ALA A 280 -10.71 -1.58 15.07
CA ALA A 280 -10.27 -1.88 13.72
C ALA A 280 -8.97 -1.10 13.43
N VAL A 281 -7.85 -1.83 13.35
CA VAL A 281 -6.53 -1.25 13.06
C VAL A 281 -6.20 -1.23 11.58
N ARG A 282 -6.91 -2.01 10.77
CA ARG A 282 -6.71 -2.10 9.33
C ARG A 282 -8.03 -2.33 8.63
N TRP A 283 -8.43 -1.36 7.84
CA TRP A 283 -9.66 -1.40 7.06
C TRP A 283 -9.45 -1.89 5.63
N MET A 284 -8.38 -1.46 5.00
CA MET A 284 -8.01 -1.87 3.65
C MET A 284 -7.15 -3.13 3.74
N THR A 285 -7.76 -4.30 3.50
CA THR A 285 -7.10 -5.59 3.72
C THR A 285 -6.13 -5.97 2.61
N HIS A 286 -6.36 -5.50 1.39
CA HIS A 286 -5.55 -5.80 0.22
C HIS A 286 -4.70 -4.61 -0.25
N ALA A 287 -4.89 -3.44 0.36
CA ALA A 287 -4.11 -2.25 0.05
C ALA A 287 -3.17 -1.88 1.20
N LYS A 288 -2.06 -1.25 0.85
CA LYS A 288 -1.18 -0.55 1.80
C LYS A 288 -1.58 0.92 1.84
N PHE A 289 -1.63 1.48 3.02
CA PHE A 289 -1.72 2.92 3.22
C PHE A 289 -0.74 3.33 4.32
N ASP A 290 0.02 4.37 4.07
CA ASP A 290 0.99 4.90 5.03
C ASP A 290 0.63 6.35 5.39
N HIS A 291 0.18 6.54 6.63
CA HIS A 291 -0.10 7.88 7.15
C HIS A 291 1.16 8.76 7.22
N GLN A 292 2.33 8.17 7.41
CA GLN A 292 3.58 8.94 7.46
C GLN A 292 3.90 9.59 6.10
N ALA A 293 3.63 8.90 5.00
CA ALA A 293 3.77 9.47 3.67
C ALA A 293 2.82 10.66 3.41
N HIS A 294 1.73 10.75 4.17
CA HIS A 294 0.71 11.79 4.06
C HIS A 294 0.73 12.81 5.22
N GLN A 295 1.78 12.84 6.02
CA GLN A 295 1.85 13.64 7.26
C GLN A 295 1.70 15.16 7.07
N LEU A 296 1.88 15.67 5.85
CA LEU A 296 1.70 17.08 5.51
C LEU A 296 0.24 17.44 5.20
N VAL A 297 -0.62 16.44 5.02
CA VAL A 297 -2.05 16.63 4.76
C VAL A 297 -2.79 16.66 6.10
N PRO A 298 -3.63 17.67 6.39
CA PRO A 298 -4.43 17.69 7.60
C PRO A 298 -5.34 16.46 7.70
N CYS A 299 -5.42 15.87 8.89
CA CYS A 299 -6.20 14.64 9.11
C CYS A 299 -7.65 14.76 8.61
N THR A 300 -8.25 15.95 8.78
CA THR A 300 -9.64 16.24 8.38
C THR A 300 -9.86 16.36 6.87
N GLU A 301 -8.81 16.44 6.06
CA GLU A 301 -8.95 16.36 4.60
C GLU A 301 -9.39 14.96 4.14
N CYS A 302 -8.96 13.94 4.88
CA CYS A 302 -9.35 12.56 4.62
C CYS A 302 -10.45 12.08 5.57
N HIS A 303 -10.41 12.52 6.84
CA HIS A 303 -11.34 12.11 7.91
C HIS A 303 -12.29 13.26 8.30
N ALA A 304 -12.92 13.90 7.32
CA ALA A 304 -13.78 15.07 7.54
C ALA A 304 -14.93 14.80 8.53
N GLN A 305 -15.47 13.59 8.52
CA GLN A 305 -16.60 13.18 9.38
C GLN A 305 -16.21 13.02 10.85
N ALA A 306 -14.91 12.92 11.19
CA ALA A 306 -14.48 12.73 12.57
C ALA A 306 -14.97 13.83 13.51
N LYS A 307 -15.04 15.09 13.05
CA LYS A 307 -15.50 16.21 13.86
C LYS A 307 -16.99 16.15 14.26
N THR A 308 -17.78 15.41 13.52
CA THR A 308 -19.24 15.30 13.72
C THR A 308 -19.66 13.91 14.18
N SER A 309 -18.75 12.95 14.17
CA SER A 309 -19.02 11.57 14.58
C SER A 309 -19.27 11.50 16.09
N ASN A 310 -20.41 10.95 16.47
CA ASN A 310 -20.79 10.75 17.86
C ASN A 310 -20.96 9.28 18.25
N LYS A 311 -20.70 8.36 17.33
CA LYS A 311 -20.82 6.92 17.52
C LYS A 311 -19.56 6.21 17.02
N THR A 312 -19.16 5.16 17.71
CA THR A 312 -18.09 4.27 17.25
C THR A 312 -18.45 3.52 15.96
N GLU A 313 -19.73 3.28 15.75
CA GLU A 313 -20.26 2.62 14.54
C GLU A 313 -20.05 3.42 13.25
N ASP A 314 -19.71 4.72 13.36
CA ASP A 314 -19.45 5.57 12.21
C ASP A 314 -18.13 5.17 11.55
N VAL A 315 -18.18 4.80 10.28
CA VAL A 315 -16.98 4.51 9.49
C VAL A 315 -16.35 5.81 9.01
N LEU A 316 -15.21 6.16 9.57
CA LEU A 316 -14.52 7.44 9.33
C LEU A 316 -13.45 7.39 8.24
N LEU A 317 -13.56 6.45 7.31
CA LEU A 317 -12.64 6.31 6.19
C LEU A 317 -12.97 7.28 5.05
N PRO A 318 -11.97 7.79 4.34
CA PRO A 318 -12.19 8.53 3.11
C PRO A 318 -12.66 7.61 1.99
N GLY A 319 -13.51 8.12 1.11
CA GLY A 319 -13.79 7.46 -0.17
C GLY A 319 -12.62 7.63 -1.15
N ILE A 320 -12.59 6.81 -2.19
CA ILE A 320 -11.53 6.84 -3.21
C ILE A 320 -11.39 8.21 -3.88
N VAL A 321 -12.48 8.96 -4.01
CA VAL A 321 -12.47 10.32 -4.58
C VAL A 321 -11.54 11.26 -3.82
N THR A 322 -11.37 11.06 -2.52
CA THR A 322 -10.42 11.84 -1.71
C THR A 322 -8.98 11.56 -2.14
N CYS A 323 -8.65 10.30 -2.41
CA CYS A 323 -7.32 9.90 -2.88
C CYS A 323 -7.03 10.48 -4.27
N GLN A 324 -8.03 10.49 -5.16
CA GLN A 324 -7.94 11.00 -6.53
C GLN A 324 -7.62 12.49 -6.62
N ARG A 325 -7.86 13.26 -5.58
CA ARG A 325 -7.50 14.70 -5.55
C ARG A 325 -6.01 14.92 -5.75
N CYS A 326 -5.18 13.95 -5.35
CA CYS A 326 -3.73 13.97 -5.51
C CYS A 326 -3.24 12.86 -6.43
N HIS A 327 -3.82 11.66 -6.34
CA HIS A 327 -3.49 10.50 -7.16
C HIS A 327 -4.35 10.50 -8.43
N SER A 328 -3.98 11.30 -9.42
CA SER A 328 -4.78 11.51 -10.64
C SER A 328 -4.11 11.06 -11.94
N GLY A 329 -2.84 10.67 -11.88
CA GLY A 329 -2.05 10.23 -13.04
C GLY A 329 -1.60 11.37 -13.97
N GLY A 330 -1.76 12.63 -13.58
CA GLY A 330 -1.21 13.78 -14.30
C GLY A 330 0.29 14.00 -14.00
N ASN A 331 0.95 14.84 -14.80
CA ASN A 331 2.39 15.09 -14.65
C ASN A 331 2.78 15.70 -13.28
N ASP A 332 1.88 16.48 -12.67
CA ASP A 332 2.08 17.13 -11.37
C ASP A 332 1.28 16.46 -10.25
N SER A 333 0.95 15.19 -10.40
CA SER A 333 0.16 14.42 -9.45
C SER A 333 0.95 13.24 -8.90
N ALA A 334 0.48 12.71 -7.76
CA ALA A 334 0.98 11.46 -7.23
C ALA A 334 0.62 10.28 -8.14
N GLU A 335 1.44 9.24 -8.11
CA GLU A 335 1.27 8.02 -8.89
C GLU A 335 -0.06 7.33 -8.61
N VAL A 336 -0.62 6.70 -9.62
CA VAL A 336 -1.94 6.00 -9.56
C VAL A 336 -1.84 4.52 -9.91
N ARG A 337 -0.62 3.98 -10.07
CA ARG A 337 -0.41 2.57 -10.42
C ARG A 337 -0.99 1.65 -9.35
N CYS A 338 -1.44 0.48 -9.76
CA CYS A 338 -1.95 -0.55 -8.84
C CYS A 338 -0.98 -0.83 -7.69
N SER A 339 0.33 -0.88 -8.00
CA SER A 339 1.41 -1.15 -7.05
C SER A 339 1.63 -0.06 -6.00
N GLU A 340 1.09 1.14 -6.19
CA GLU A 340 1.17 2.21 -5.18
C GLU A 340 0.30 1.89 -3.96
N CYS A 341 -0.82 1.24 -4.18
CA CYS A 341 -1.77 0.88 -3.13
C CYS A 341 -1.80 -0.62 -2.83
N HIS A 342 -1.48 -1.47 -3.78
CA HIS A 342 -1.55 -2.92 -3.63
C HIS A 342 -0.17 -3.57 -3.59
N LEU A 343 -0.07 -4.68 -2.83
CA LEU A 343 1.10 -5.53 -2.81
C LEU A 343 0.76 -6.83 -3.54
N TYR A 344 1.56 -7.17 -4.56
CA TYR A 344 1.43 -8.48 -5.19
C TYR A 344 1.93 -9.58 -4.26
N HIS A 345 3.08 -9.37 -3.64
CA HIS A 345 3.68 -10.35 -2.72
C HIS A 345 3.16 -10.17 -1.29
N ASP A 346 2.47 -11.17 -0.78
CA ASP A 346 1.99 -11.18 0.60
C ASP A 346 3.01 -11.90 1.50
N TRP A 347 3.91 -11.13 2.06
CA TRP A 347 4.97 -11.62 2.94
C TRP A 347 4.48 -12.29 4.22
N THR A 348 3.23 -12.11 4.59
CA THR A 348 2.63 -12.79 5.75
C THR A 348 2.30 -14.25 5.45
N LYS A 349 2.22 -14.63 4.17
CA LYS A 349 1.87 -15.96 3.68
C LYS A 349 3.05 -16.69 3.06
N ALA A 350 4.19 -16.02 2.90
CA ALA A 350 5.39 -16.62 2.35
C ALA A 350 6.02 -17.62 3.32
N LYS A 351 6.41 -18.76 2.79
CA LYS A 351 7.51 -19.50 3.43
C LYS A 351 8.80 -18.79 3.02
N PRO A 352 9.70 -18.44 3.96
CA PRO A 352 11.02 -17.98 3.58
C PRO A 352 11.68 -19.08 2.75
N ALA A 353 12.13 -18.75 1.53
CA ALA A 353 12.99 -19.61 0.77
C ALA A 353 14.37 -19.57 1.42
N SER A 354 14.99 -20.72 1.63
CA SER A 354 16.38 -20.73 2.02
C SER A 354 17.22 -20.36 0.80
N SER A 355 17.87 -19.21 0.82
CA SER A 355 18.85 -18.87 -0.20
C SER A 355 19.98 -19.89 -0.20
N VAL A 356 20.39 -20.33 -1.39
CA VAL A 356 21.56 -21.20 -1.58
C VAL A 356 22.85 -20.39 -1.63
N HIS A 357 22.75 -19.05 -1.70
CA HIS A 357 23.89 -18.15 -1.74
C HIS A 357 24.10 -17.48 -0.38
N THR A 358 25.36 -17.27 -0.05
CA THR A 358 25.80 -16.50 1.12
C THR A 358 26.45 -15.20 0.67
N ILE A 359 26.60 -14.23 1.58
CA ILE A 359 27.27 -12.95 1.29
C ILE A 359 28.70 -13.20 0.77
N SER A 360 29.38 -14.24 1.26
CA SER A 360 30.75 -14.58 0.84
C SER A 360 30.84 -15.04 -0.62
N ASP A 361 29.75 -15.51 -1.23
CA ASP A 361 29.74 -15.92 -2.63
C ASP A 361 29.84 -14.72 -3.58
N PHE A 362 29.52 -13.52 -3.08
CA PHE A 362 29.53 -12.25 -3.84
C PHE A 362 30.64 -11.29 -3.40
N ALA A 363 31.28 -11.54 -2.26
CA ALA A 363 32.37 -10.72 -1.72
C ALA A 363 33.72 -11.09 -2.37
N ARG A 364 33.86 -10.85 -3.69
CA ARG A 364 35.13 -11.00 -4.44
C ARG A 364 35.59 -9.69 -5.03
#